data_d06db3f141166d23f426e83776161f09
#
_entry.id   d06db3f141166d23f426e83776161f09
#
_cell.length_a   1.000
_cell.length_b   1.000
_cell.length_c   1.000
_cell.angle_alpha   90.00
_cell.angle_beta   90.00
_cell.angle_gamma   90.00
#
_symmetry.space_group_name_H-M   'P 1'
#
loop_
_entity.id
_entity.type
_entity.pdbx_description
1 polymer ?
#
loop_
_entity_poly.entity_id
_entity_poly.type
_entity_poly.pdbx_seq_one_letter_code
_entity_poly.pdbx_strand_id
1 'polypeptide(L)'
;MIIYETATSLDGWIADDENSLSWLFPVPGGDDPRLATPDASVQVMGSTTYEWVLREIGAVESPGAWKEAFGSTRVVVFTHRDLPIPADAQVQLVSGSVRDVLPEIREAAANGTIWVVGGGDLAGQFADVGALDEIRLSVAPVALGRGAPLLPRRLDSTRLHLVGAEHVGGFARLTYSVSSAPDDAA
;
A
#
# COMPACT_ATOMS: atom_id res chain seq x y z
N MET A 1 -10.89 4.90 8.02
CA MET A 1 -10.93 4.54 6.58
C MET A 1 -9.66 3.77 6.23
N ILE A 2 -9.78 2.67 5.47
CA ILE A 2 -8.65 1.85 5.03
C ILE A 2 -8.48 2.00 3.51
N ILE A 3 -7.32 2.52 3.10
CA ILE A 3 -7.02 2.87 1.71
C ILE A 3 -5.85 2.02 1.22
N TYR A 4 -5.99 1.38 0.07
CA TYR A 4 -4.86 0.87 -0.69
C TYR A 4 -4.45 1.90 -1.74
N GLU A 5 -3.31 2.53 -1.55
CA GLU A 5 -2.78 3.51 -2.48
C GLU A 5 -1.40 3.12 -2.96
N THR A 6 -1.23 3.05 -4.28
CA THR A 6 0.03 2.64 -4.91
C THR A 6 0.15 3.14 -6.35
N ALA A 7 1.37 3.17 -6.86
CA ALA A 7 1.62 3.27 -8.29
C ALA A 7 1.59 1.88 -8.93
N THR A 8 1.18 1.83 -10.20
CA THR A 8 1.13 0.58 -10.97
C THR A 8 1.51 0.84 -12.43
N SER A 9 2.04 -0.20 -13.09
CA SER A 9 2.19 -0.22 -14.53
C SER A 9 0.83 -0.30 -15.23
N LEU A 10 0.77 0.01 -16.52
CA LEU A 10 -0.43 -0.09 -17.35
C LEU A 10 -1.04 -1.50 -17.33
N ASP A 11 -0.20 -2.52 -17.22
CA ASP A 11 -0.57 -3.94 -17.24
C ASP A 11 -0.70 -4.57 -15.84
N GLY A 12 -0.76 -3.72 -14.76
CA GLY A 12 -1.20 -4.13 -13.43
C GLY A 12 -0.13 -4.72 -12.51
N TRP A 13 1.10 -4.22 -12.61
CA TRP A 13 2.19 -4.60 -11.70
C TRP A 13 2.63 -3.42 -10.84
N ILE A 14 2.93 -3.68 -9.57
CA ILE A 14 3.39 -2.66 -8.60
C ILE A 14 4.92 -2.64 -8.44
N ALA A 15 5.60 -3.67 -8.88
CA ALA A 15 7.05 -3.77 -8.96
C ALA A 15 7.41 -4.74 -10.08
N ASP A 16 8.63 -4.68 -10.60
CA ASP A 16 9.14 -5.66 -11.56
C ASP A 16 9.47 -7.00 -10.88
N ASP A 17 10.02 -7.96 -11.62
CA ASP A 17 10.37 -9.29 -11.11
C ASP A 17 11.59 -9.30 -10.18
N GLU A 18 12.32 -8.19 -10.09
CA GLU A 18 13.40 -7.97 -9.12
C GLU A 18 12.92 -7.17 -7.88
N ASN A 19 11.60 -6.91 -7.77
CA ASN A 19 10.98 -6.03 -6.79
C ASN A 19 11.53 -4.59 -6.83
N SER A 20 11.91 -4.11 -8.01
CA SER A 20 12.38 -2.75 -8.23
C SER A 20 11.24 -1.83 -8.67
N LEU A 21 11.35 -0.55 -8.29
CA LEU A 21 10.50 0.55 -8.75
C LEU A 21 11.22 1.51 -9.70
N SER A 22 12.40 1.14 -10.21
CA SER A 22 13.22 2.01 -11.07
C SER A 22 12.49 2.46 -12.34
N TRP A 23 11.53 1.67 -12.81
CA TRP A 23 10.65 1.99 -13.94
C TRP A 23 9.71 3.17 -13.70
N LEU A 24 9.42 3.48 -12.42
CA LEU A 24 8.48 4.52 -12.03
C LEU A 24 9.13 5.92 -12.01
N PHE A 25 10.37 6.02 -11.55
CA PHE A 25 11.05 7.30 -11.32
C PHE A 25 11.24 8.17 -12.58
N PRO A 26 11.43 7.62 -13.81
CA PRO A 26 11.52 8.43 -15.01
C PRO A 26 10.19 9.03 -15.49
N VAL A 27 9.05 8.62 -14.92
CA VAL A 27 7.73 9.10 -15.35
C VAL A 27 7.56 10.56 -14.91
N PRO A 28 7.28 11.50 -15.83
CA PRO A 28 7.24 12.92 -15.50
C PRO A 28 6.03 13.25 -14.60
N GLY A 29 6.24 14.17 -13.66
CA GLY A 29 5.20 14.66 -12.75
C GLY A 29 4.91 13.74 -11.57
N GLY A 30 5.84 12.84 -11.23
CA GLY A 30 5.73 12.01 -10.03
C GLY A 30 5.77 12.80 -8.72
N ASP A 31 6.22 14.04 -8.76
CA ASP A 31 6.27 15.00 -7.64
C ASP A 31 5.01 15.89 -7.52
N ASP A 32 4.00 15.70 -8.37
CA ASP A 32 2.75 16.46 -8.30
C ASP A 32 2.03 16.16 -6.97
N PRO A 33 1.64 17.21 -6.19
CA PRO A 33 0.95 17.01 -4.91
C PRO A 33 -0.33 16.17 -4.96
N ARG A 34 -0.96 16.05 -6.13
CA ARG A 34 -2.13 15.19 -6.33
C ARG A 34 -1.81 13.69 -6.31
N LEU A 35 -0.52 13.35 -6.46
CA LEU A 35 0.00 11.99 -6.33
C LEU A 35 0.60 11.72 -4.94
N ALA A 36 0.57 12.70 -4.04
CA ALA A 36 1.08 12.54 -2.69
C ALA A 36 0.38 11.39 -1.96
N THR A 37 1.15 10.68 -1.16
CA THR A 37 0.65 9.59 -0.31
C THR A 37 -0.37 10.13 0.72
N PRO A 38 -1.33 9.31 1.15
CA PRO A 38 -2.35 9.74 2.10
C PRO A 38 -1.73 10.10 3.44
N ASP A 39 -2.26 11.13 4.09
CA ASP A 39 -1.99 11.39 5.51
C ASP A 39 -2.62 10.24 6.32
N ALA A 40 -1.76 9.36 6.85
CA ALA A 40 -2.18 8.14 7.50
C ALA A 40 -1.68 8.06 8.94
N SER A 41 -2.57 7.70 9.86
CA SER A 41 -2.21 7.42 11.26
C SER A 41 -1.46 6.10 11.41
N VAL A 42 -1.77 5.13 10.53
CA VAL A 42 -1.10 3.82 10.48
C VAL A 42 -0.81 3.47 9.04
N GLN A 43 0.41 3.01 8.79
CA GLN A 43 0.79 2.41 7.52
C GLN A 43 0.93 0.89 7.71
N VAL A 44 0.42 0.13 6.75
CA VAL A 44 0.46 -1.33 6.78
C VAL A 44 1.17 -1.84 5.52
N MET A 45 2.14 -2.71 5.69
CA MET A 45 2.89 -3.25 4.57
C MET A 45 3.33 -4.70 4.80
N GLY A 46 3.59 -5.41 3.72
CA GLY A 46 4.22 -6.72 3.75
C GLY A 46 5.74 -6.60 3.88
N SER A 47 6.39 -7.71 4.24
CA SER A 47 7.85 -7.76 4.45
C SER A 47 8.66 -7.28 3.25
N THR A 48 8.28 -7.64 2.01
CA THR A 48 9.00 -7.23 0.80
C THR A 48 8.97 -5.71 0.61
N THR A 49 7.81 -5.08 0.80
CA THR A 49 7.67 -3.62 0.76
C THR A 49 8.49 -2.96 1.86
N TYR A 50 8.46 -3.50 3.08
CA TYR A 50 9.23 -2.99 4.20
C TYR A 50 10.75 -3.05 3.95
N GLU A 51 11.25 -4.19 3.47
CA GLU A 51 12.67 -4.34 3.12
C GLU A 51 13.10 -3.41 1.99
N TRP A 52 12.23 -3.19 1.00
CA TRP A 52 12.47 -2.19 -0.04
C TRP A 52 12.59 -0.78 0.56
N VAL A 53 11.66 -0.38 1.42
CA VAL A 53 11.69 0.92 2.11
C VAL A 53 12.98 1.08 2.92
N LEU A 54 13.36 0.07 3.72
CA LEU A 54 14.59 0.13 4.51
C LEU A 54 15.84 0.40 3.65
N ARG A 55 15.93 -0.27 2.49
CA ARG A 55 17.04 -0.07 1.54
C ARG A 55 17.01 1.29 0.89
N GLU A 56 15.83 1.72 0.41
CA GLU A 56 15.67 2.96 -0.34
C GLU A 56 16.04 4.20 0.48
N ILE A 57 15.62 4.24 1.74
CA ILE A 57 15.95 5.36 2.63
C ILE A 57 17.25 5.14 3.45
N GLY A 58 17.92 4.00 3.29
CA GLY A 58 19.13 3.66 4.06
C GLY A 58 18.91 3.60 5.57
N ALA A 59 17.72 3.18 6.02
CA ALA A 59 17.30 3.30 7.42
C ALA A 59 18.12 2.43 8.40
N VAL A 60 18.79 1.40 7.90
CA VAL A 60 19.62 0.51 8.73
C VAL A 60 20.98 1.14 9.00
N GLU A 61 21.56 1.82 8.00
CA GLU A 61 22.90 2.41 8.06
C GLU A 61 22.89 3.85 8.57
N SER A 62 21.77 4.56 8.36
CA SER A 62 21.66 5.99 8.66
C SER A 62 20.69 6.24 9.81
N PRO A 63 21.21 6.43 11.06
CA PRO A 63 20.35 6.79 12.18
C PRO A 63 19.56 8.07 11.89
N GLY A 64 18.24 8.01 12.08
CA GLY A 64 17.35 9.15 11.84
C GLY A 64 16.67 9.18 10.47
N ALA A 65 17.14 8.44 9.47
CA ALA A 65 16.50 8.38 8.15
C ALA A 65 15.05 7.90 8.22
N TRP A 66 14.75 6.94 9.09
CA TRP A 66 13.38 6.50 9.35
C TRP A 66 12.50 7.62 9.91
N LYS A 67 13.02 8.33 10.92
CA LYS A 67 12.29 9.44 11.55
C LYS A 67 12.02 10.58 10.56
N GLU A 68 12.96 10.85 9.66
CA GLU A 68 12.80 11.86 8.61
C GLU A 68 11.69 11.45 7.62
N ALA A 69 11.64 10.17 7.23
CA ALA A 69 10.69 9.67 6.25
C ALA A 69 9.28 9.42 6.84
N PHE A 70 9.19 8.91 8.06
CA PHE A 70 7.93 8.43 8.67
C PHE A 70 7.50 9.21 9.92
N GLY A 71 8.36 10.07 10.47
CA GLY A 71 8.06 10.80 11.70
C GLY A 71 7.70 9.88 12.86
N SER A 72 6.51 10.07 13.43
CA SER A 72 5.94 9.23 14.49
C SER A 72 4.83 8.29 13.97
N THR A 73 4.67 8.15 12.67
CA THR A 73 3.67 7.28 12.08
C THR A 73 3.94 5.82 12.48
N ARG A 74 2.90 5.15 12.96
CA ARG A 74 2.98 3.71 13.26
C ARG A 74 3.00 2.91 11.96
N VAL A 75 3.93 1.97 11.86
CA VAL A 75 4.04 1.05 10.73
C VAL A 75 3.84 -0.38 11.22
N VAL A 76 2.87 -1.08 10.65
CA VAL A 76 2.59 -2.50 10.93
C VAL A 76 3.06 -3.32 9.75
N VAL A 77 3.95 -4.28 10.01
CA VAL A 77 4.57 -5.12 8.97
C VAL A 77 4.12 -6.57 9.13
N PHE A 78 3.39 -7.08 8.14
CA PHE A 78 3.00 -8.49 8.08
C PHE A 78 4.17 -9.35 7.62
N THR A 79 4.66 -10.21 8.52
CA THR A 79 5.83 -11.07 8.27
C THR A 79 5.85 -12.27 9.20
N HIS A 80 6.52 -13.36 8.77
CA HIS A 80 6.91 -14.49 9.62
C HIS A 80 8.42 -14.49 9.90
N ARG A 81 9.12 -13.43 9.48
CA ARG A 81 10.57 -13.29 9.61
C ARG A 81 10.91 -12.23 10.64
N ASP A 82 12.03 -12.39 11.31
CA ASP A 82 12.65 -11.32 12.07
C ASP A 82 13.31 -10.35 11.11
N LEU A 83 12.84 -9.11 11.11
CA LEU A 83 13.35 -8.04 10.27
C LEU A 83 13.96 -6.93 11.13
N PRO A 84 14.99 -6.23 10.64
CA PRO A 84 15.58 -5.13 11.39
C PRO A 84 14.56 -4.01 11.60
N ILE A 85 14.55 -3.45 12.82
CA ILE A 85 13.73 -2.29 13.17
C ILE A 85 14.70 -1.12 13.40
N PRO A 86 14.59 -0.01 12.65
CA PRO A 86 15.42 1.16 12.86
C PRO A 86 15.24 1.73 14.28
N ALA A 87 16.28 2.34 14.81
CA ALA A 87 16.22 2.98 16.12
C ALA A 87 15.10 4.04 16.16
N ASP A 88 14.37 4.08 17.27
CA ASP A 88 13.24 4.99 17.50
C ASP A 88 12.06 4.88 16.50
N ALA A 89 12.05 3.85 15.64
CA ALA A 89 10.96 3.60 14.71
C ALA A 89 9.72 3.02 15.43
N GLN A 90 8.54 3.53 15.08
CA GLN A 90 7.28 2.99 15.56
C GLN A 90 6.83 1.83 14.64
N VAL A 91 7.64 0.78 14.57
CA VAL A 91 7.40 -0.40 13.73
C VAL A 91 6.99 -1.59 14.59
N GLN A 92 5.93 -2.26 14.17
CA GLN A 92 5.43 -3.48 14.78
C GLN A 92 5.43 -4.60 13.73
N LEU A 93 6.18 -5.67 14.00
CA LEU A 93 6.14 -6.87 13.19
C LEU A 93 5.00 -7.76 13.70
N VAL A 94 4.12 -8.19 12.79
CA VAL A 94 2.97 -9.04 13.11
C VAL A 94 2.95 -10.27 12.20
N SER A 95 2.45 -11.39 12.75
CA SER A 95 2.20 -12.62 12.00
C SER A 95 0.73 -13.02 12.11
N GLY A 96 0.23 -13.81 11.17
CA GLY A 96 -1.17 -14.23 11.15
C GLY A 96 -1.98 -13.56 10.04
N SER A 97 -3.30 -13.70 10.11
CA SER A 97 -4.20 -13.16 9.10
C SER A 97 -4.52 -11.68 9.36
N VAL A 98 -4.90 -10.96 8.29
CA VAL A 98 -5.43 -9.59 8.44
C VAL A 98 -6.63 -9.56 9.38
N ARG A 99 -7.50 -10.59 9.34
CA ARG A 99 -8.67 -10.69 10.24
C ARG A 99 -8.29 -10.62 11.71
N ASP A 100 -7.22 -11.32 12.10
CA ASP A 100 -6.80 -11.42 13.50
C ASP A 100 -6.14 -10.12 14.00
N VAL A 101 -5.37 -9.44 13.12
CA VAL A 101 -4.60 -8.24 13.45
C VAL A 101 -5.40 -6.94 13.27
N LEU A 102 -6.44 -6.96 12.43
CA LEU A 102 -7.23 -5.77 12.07
C LEU A 102 -7.80 -4.99 13.27
N PRO A 103 -8.31 -5.63 14.35
CA PRO A 103 -8.77 -4.89 15.52
C PRO A 103 -7.70 -4.01 16.15
N GLU A 104 -6.47 -4.52 16.28
CA GLU A 104 -5.33 -3.78 16.83
C GLU A 104 -4.89 -2.63 15.91
N ILE A 105 -4.89 -2.86 14.58
CA ILE A 105 -4.59 -1.82 13.59
C ILE A 105 -5.62 -0.67 13.67
N ARG A 106 -6.90 -1.01 13.81
CA ARG A 106 -7.99 -0.02 13.95
C ARG A 106 -7.89 0.77 15.25
N GLU A 107 -7.58 0.10 16.36
CA GLU A 107 -7.33 0.75 17.64
C GLU A 107 -6.17 1.75 17.54
N ALA A 108 -5.06 1.33 16.95
CA ALA A 108 -3.88 2.16 16.74
C ALA A 108 -4.15 3.38 15.85
N ALA A 109 -5.01 3.24 14.85
CA ALA A 109 -5.40 4.33 13.96
C ALA A 109 -6.45 5.27 14.60
N ALA A 110 -7.12 4.85 15.66
CA ALA A 110 -8.26 5.54 16.23
C ALA A 110 -9.30 5.90 15.12
N ASN A 111 -9.50 7.20 14.86
CA ASN A 111 -10.38 7.67 13.80
C ASN A 111 -9.64 8.09 12.52
N GLY A 112 -8.32 7.84 12.46
CA GLY A 112 -7.48 8.23 11.34
C GLY A 112 -7.53 7.25 10.17
N THR A 113 -6.77 7.57 9.15
CA THR A 113 -6.63 6.75 7.96
C THR A 113 -5.61 5.64 8.20
N ILE A 114 -5.91 4.44 7.72
CA ILE A 114 -4.99 3.31 7.60
C ILE A 114 -4.62 3.21 6.12
N TRP A 115 -3.33 3.35 5.83
CA TRP A 115 -2.82 3.19 4.48
C TRP A 115 -2.17 1.82 4.30
N VAL A 116 -2.75 0.99 3.44
CA VAL A 116 -2.12 -0.23 2.95
C VAL A 116 -1.16 0.18 1.84
N VAL A 117 0.13 0.19 2.15
CA VAL A 117 1.20 0.59 1.23
C VAL A 117 1.42 -0.48 0.15
N GLY A 118 1.33 -1.75 0.56
CA GLY A 118 1.54 -2.90 -0.31
C GLY A 118 2.11 -4.11 0.44
N GLY A 119 2.34 -5.28 -0.19
CA GLY A 119 2.03 -5.64 -1.60
C GLY A 119 0.55 -5.88 -1.89
N GLY A 120 0.30 -6.14 -3.16
CA GLY A 120 -1.05 -6.34 -3.65
C GLY A 120 -1.80 -7.52 -3.01
N ASP A 121 -1.10 -8.60 -2.63
CA ASP A 121 -1.72 -9.70 -1.90
C ASP A 121 -2.21 -9.26 -0.52
N LEU A 122 -1.45 -8.44 0.20
CA LEU A 122 -1.87 -7.89 1.49
C LEU A 122 -3.11 -7.01 1.34
N ALA A 123 -3.14 -6.12 0.33
CA ALA A 123 -4.33 -5.33 0.01
C ALA A 123 -5.54 -6.24 -0.32
N GLY A 124 -5.30 -7.34 -1.03
CA GLY A 124 -6.30 -8.38 -1.29
C GLY A 124 -6.86 -8.99 -0.01
N GLN A 125 -6.02 -9.28 0.99
CA GLN A 125 -6.47 -9.82 2.28
C GLN A 125 -7.37 -8.82 3.04
N PHE A 126 -7.11 -7.51 2.97
CA PHE A 126 -8.01 -6.49 3.50
C PHE A 126 -9.35 -6.48 2.76
N ALA A 127 -9.35 -6.66 1.44
CA ALA A 127 -10.58 -6.78 0.66
C ALA A 127 -11.37 -8.06 0.97
N ASP A 128 -10.67 -9.18 1.23
CA ASP A 128 -11.28 -10.48 1.57
C ASP A 128 -12.05 -10.43 2.89
N VAL A 129 -11.57 -9.65 3.87
CA VAL A 129 -12.25 -9.46 5.16
C VAL A 129 -13.24 -8.28 5.16
N GLY A 130 -13.50 -7.68 3.99
CA GLY A 130 -14.43 -6.57 3.84
C GLY A 130 -13.98 -5.28 4.52
N ALA A 131 -12.68 -5.10 4.72
CA ALA A 131 -12.13 -3.96 5.45
C ALA A 131 -11.54 -2.87 4.54
N LEU A 132 -11.29 -3.16 3.25
CA LEU A 132 -10.77 -2.18 2.31
C LEU A 132 -11.89 -1.25 1.85
N ASP A 133 -11.73 0.05 2.09
CA ASP A 133 -12.75 1.07 1.75
C ASP A 133 -12.49 1.70 0.38
N GLU A 134 -11.21 1.90 0.02
CA GLU A 134 -10.84 2.65 -1.17
C GLU A 134 -9.55 2.13 -1.79
N ILE A 135 -9.46 2.20 -3.12
CA ILE A 135 -8.25 1.92 -3.89
C ILE A 135 -7.92 3.18 -4.70
N ARG A 136 -6.70 3.68 -4.53
CA ARG A 136 -6.15 4.81 -5.30
C ARG A 136 -4.94 4.37 -6.10
N LEU A 137 -5.01 4.54 -7.41
CA LEU A 137 -3.97 4.09 -8.32
C LEU A 137 -3.36 5.26 -9.08
N SER A 138 -2.04 5.30 -9.13
CA SER A 138 -1.27 6.13 -10.07
C SER A 138 -0.76 5.21 -11.18
N VAL A 139 -1.51 5.11 -12.27
CA VAL A 139 -1.17 4.23 -13.40
C VAL A 139 -0.13 4.93 -14.28
N ALA A 140 1.08 4.38 -14.31
CA ALA A 140 2.17 4.87 -15.12
C ALA A 140 2.08 4.36 -16.58
N PRO A 141 2.57 5.12 -17.58
CA PRO A 141 2.57 4.70 -18.98
C PRO A 141 3.72 3.70 -19.27
N VAL A 142 3.78 2.63 -18.50
CA VAL A 142 4.78 1.57 -18.56
C VAL A 142 4.08 0.23 -18.53
N ALA A 143 4.53 -0.74 -19.33
CA ALA A 143 4.12 -2.14 -19.26
C ALA A 143 5.32 -2.99 -18.84
N LEU A 144 5.18 -3.80 -17.81
CA LEU A 144 6.26 -4.63 -17.27
C LEU A 144 6.21 -6.09 -17.76
N GLY A 145 5.03 -6.56 -18.15
CA GLY A 145 4.78 -7.93 -18.61
C GLY A 145 4.76 -8.98 -17.48
N ARG A 146 5.46 -8.72 -16.37
CA ARG A 146 5.51 -9.58 -15.17
C ARG A 146 6.03 -8.77 -13.98
N GLY A 147 5.84 -9.32 -12.76
CA GLY A 147 6.30 -8.68 -11.54
C GLY A 147 5.38 -8.97 -10.35
N ALA A 148 5.37 -8.09 -9.36
CA ALA A 148 4.47 -8.15 -8.23
C ALA A 148 3.08 -7.64 -8.65
N PRO A 149 2.01 -8.44 -8.51
CA PRO A 149 0.68 -8.06 -9.00
C PRO A 149 0.06 -6.94 -8.16
N LEU A 150 -0.68 -6.04 -8.83
CA LEU A 150 -1.39 -4.93 -8.20
C LEU A 150 -2.41 -5.42 -7.16
N LEU A 151 -3.30 -6.33 -7.54
CA LEU A 151 -4.35 -6.84 -6.66
C LEU A 151 -4.76 -8.24 -7.13
N PRO A 152 -4.11 -9.31 -6.65
CA PRO A 152 -4.38 -10.67 -7.09
C PRO A 152 -5.65 -11.23 -6.44
N ARG A 153 -6.77 -10.55 -6.60
CA ARG A 153 -8.12 -10.92 -6.13
C ARG A 153 -9.15 -10.65 -7.20
N ARG A 154 -10.19 -11.47 -7.19
CA ARG A 154 -11.36 -11.21 -8.03
C ARG A 154 -12.30 -10.27 -7.29
N LEU A 155 -12.38 -9.04 -7.73
CA LEU A 155 -13.42 -8.08 -7.35
C LEU A 155 -14.14 -7.67 -8.63
N ASP A 156 -15.43 -7.79 -8.67
CA ASP A 156 -16.25 -7.42 -9.81
C ASP A 156 -16.89 -6.03 -9.66
N SER A 157 -17.66 -5.61 -10.64
CA SER A 157 -18.29 -4.30 -10.69
C SER A 157 -19.39 -4.08 -9.64
N THR A 158 -19.78 -5.09 -8.90
CA THR A 158 -20.68 -4.94 -7.75
C THR A 158 -19.94 -4.47 -6.50
N ARG A 159 -18.63 -4.68 -6.49
CA ARG A 159 -17.76 -4.30 -5.38
C ARG A 159 -16.86 -3.10 -5.69
N LEU A 160 -16.47 -2.87 -6.95
CA LEU A 160 -15.60 -1.78 -7.35
C LEU A 160 -16.38 -0.71 -8.10
N HIS A 161 -16.38 0.53 -7.59
CA HIS A 161 -17.05 1.65 -8.22
C HIS A 161 -16.04 2.77 -8.49
N LEU A 162 -15.84 3.12 -9.76
CA LEU A 162 -14.97 4.24 -10.13
C LEU A 162 -15.59 5.55 -9.64
N VAL A 163 -14.88 6.26 -8.75
CA VAL A 163 -15.32 7.54 -8.18
C VAL A 163 -14.48 8.73 -8.63
N GLY A 164 -13.31 8.48 -9.20
CA GLY A 164 -12.45 9.52 -9.74
C GLY A 164 -11.50 9.00 -10.81
N ALA A 165 -11.28 9.84 -11.86
CA ALA A 165 -10.28 9.60 -12.90
C ALA A 165 -9.69 10.94 -13.34
N GLU A 166 -8.38 11.09 -13.22
CA GLU A 166 -7.67 12.32 -13.54
C GLU A 166 -6.38 12.04 -14.31
N HIS A 167 -5.96 13.00 -15.14
CA HIS A 167 -4.62 13.02 -15.72
C HIS A 167 -3.71 13.89 -14.84
N VAL A 168 -2.63 13.33 -14.32
CA VAL A 168 -1.69 14.00 -13.41
C VAL A 168 -0.27 13.74 -13.86
N GLY A 169 0.41 14.73 -14.41
CA GLY A 169 1.74 14.53 -14.99
C GLY A 169 1.70 13.47 -16.10
N GLY A 170 2.51 12.43 -15.98
CA GLY A 170 2.49 11.27 -16.86
C GLY A 170 1.53 10.15 -16.43
N PHE A 171 0.75 10.35 -15.35
CA PHE A 171 -0.07 9.30 -14.75
C PHE A 171 -1.56 9.45 -15.03
N ALA A 172 -2.26 8.33 -15.12
CA ALA A 172 -3.71 8.28 -14.91
C ALA A 172 -3.96 8.00 -13.42
N ARG A 173 -4.52 8.97 -12.70
CA ARG A 173 -4.92 8.83 -11.29
C ARG A 173 -6.35 8.31 -11.24
N LEU A 174 -6.53 7.12 -10.67
CA LEU A 174 -7.83 6.46 -10.55
C LEU A 174 -8.17 6.26 -9.08
N THR A 175 -9.43 6.50 -8.74
CA THR A 175 -9.95 6.24 -7.38
C THR A 175 -11.19 5.36 -7.49
N TYR A 176 -11.19 4.26 -6.74
CA TYR A 176 -12.33 3.35 -6.64
C TYR A 176 -12.77 3.24 -5.19
N SER A 177 -14.08 3.32 -4.92
CA SER A 177 -14.63 2.84 -3.67
C SER A 177 -14.82 1.33 -3.72
N VAL A 178 -14.66 0.67 -2.57
CA VAL A 178 -14.80 -0.78 -2.43
C VAL A 178 -15.99 -1.06 -1.52
N SER A 179 -17.02 -1.71 -2.06
CA SER A 179 -18.13 -2.19 -1.25
C SER A 179 -17.78 -3.52 -0.55
N SER A 180 -18.28 -3.71 0.66
CA SER A 180 -18.23 -5.00 1.34
C SER A 180 -18.84 -6.08 0.44
N ALA A 181 -18.38 -7.33 0.56
CA ALA A 181 -19.09 -8.43 -0.08
C ALA A 181 -20.56 -8.41 0.40
N PRO A 182 -21.55 -8.66 -0.47
CA PRO A 182 -22.88 -8.91 0.02
C PRO A 182 -22.78 -10.06 1.04
N ASP A 183 -23.41 -9.87 2.22
CA ASP A 183 -23.54 -10.98 3.16
C ASP A 183 -24.11 -12.16 2.37
N ASP A 184 -23.33 -13.25 2.25
CA ASP A 184 -23.89 -14.52 1.78
C ASP A 184 -25.05 -14.85 2.73
N ALA A 185 -26.24 -14.53 2.28
CA ALA A 185 -27.45 -14.91 2.99
C ALA A 185 -27.44 -16.45 3.08
N ALA A 186 -27.20 -16.93 4.28
CA ALA A 186 -27.19 -18.34 4.65
C ALA A 186 -28.52 -19.03 4.29
#